data_b3510be8db542ffddab7aa9cb3944fb2
#
_entry.id   b3510be8db542ffddab7aa9cb3944fb2
#
_cell.length_a   1.000
_cell.length_b   1.000
_cell.length_c   1.000
_cell.angle_alpha   90.00
_cell.angle_beta   90.00
_cell.angle_gamma   90.00
#
_symmetry.space_group_name_H-M   'P 1'
#
loop_
_entity.id
_entity.type
_entity.pdbx_description
1 polymer ?
#
loop_
_entity_poly.entity_id
_entity_poly.type
_entity_poly.pdbx_seq_one_letter_code
_entity_poly.pdbx_strand_id
1 'polypeptide(L)'
;MGKKLLAAGQLADALSHFHAAVDGDPKNYMSYYRRATVFLAMGKSKSALPDLSRVIELKPDFTSARLQRGNLLLKQGGLDEAESDYKKVLKSNPSDKEEREAQSQLTKADEIQRLVAQARGSFSSQDYVTAAAQLDTIIETCVWDVASREMRAECFIVMGEMGKAISDLKAASKLKNDNTQAFYKLSTIYYNLGDHEMSLSEVRECLKLDPDHKQCYSHYKQVKKLNKQIRSAEELIQEQRYEDAVSKYEAVMKTEPNVHHIALLAKERMCHALAQGQQASRAVSVCGEVLRSDPENVNVLKDRAEAYVQEEQYEEAIQDYETAAQHSENDHEIKEGLERAQRLLKQSLKRDYYKILGVKRTAQKKEIIKAYRKQAKQWHPDNFQDPEEKKKAEKKFIDIAQAKEVLTDPDMRTKFDQGEDPMDPESQQGRQHHQHFHQGYQGFNPFGSGPFNFKFNYN
;
A
#
# COMPACT_ATOMS: atom_id res chain seq x y z
N MET A 1 -14.09 -49.64 26.97
CA MET A 1 -12.81 -48.88 26.91
C MET A 1 -13.01 -47.48 26.29
N GLY A 2 -13.50 -47.33 25.05
CA GLY A 2 -13.65 -46.04 24.35
C GLY A 2 -14.43 -44.94 25.10
N LYS A 3 -15.45 -45.27 25.89
CA LYS A 3 -16.18 -44.30 26.73
C LYS A 3 -15.28 -43.67 27.83
N LYS A 4 -14.40 -44.46 28.44
CA LYS A 4 -13.47 -43.97 29.48
C LYS A 4 -12.43 -43.04 28.86
N LEU A 5 -11.94 -43.38 27.65
CA LEU A 5 -10.99 -42.54 26.88
C LEU A 5 -11.61 -41.22 26.46
N LEU A 6 -12.87 -41.21 25.97
CA LEU A 6 -13.61 -40.01 25.64
C LEU A 6 -13.78 -39.10 26.87
N ALA A 7 -14.17 -39.69 28.02
CA ALA A 7 -14.33 -38.94 29.26
C ALA A 7 -12.98 -38.40 29.80
N ALA A 8 -11.87 -39.09 29.51
CA ALA A 8 -10.52 -38.64 29.85
C ALA A 8 -9.91 -37.63 28.83
N GLY A 9 -10.67 -37.23 27.77
CA GLY A 9 -10.18 -36.32 26.73
C GLY A 9 -9.17 -36.95 25.74
N GLN A 10 -8.94 -38.26 25.81
CA GLN A 10 -8.07 -39.02 24.91
C GLN A 10 -8.82 -39.33 23.59
N LEU A 11 -9.07 -38.28 22.81
CA LEU A 11 -9.99 -38.32 21.66
C LEU A 11 -9.49 -39.21 20.52
N ALA A 12 -8.18 -39.23 20.25
CA ALA A 12 -7.59 -40.07 19.19
C ALA A 12 -7.75 -41.58 19.50
N ASP A 13 -7.46 -41.97 20.72
CA ASP A 13 -7.61 -43.36 21.17
C ASP A 13 -9.07 -43.77 21.22
N ALA A 14 -9.94 -42.89 21.72
CA ALA A 14 -11.39 -43.11 21.72
C ALA A 14 -11.91 -43.31 20.28
N LEU A 15 -11.42 -42.52 19.30
CA LEU A 15 -11.81 -42.64 17.90
C LEU A 15 -11.38 -43.98 17.32
N SER A 16 -10.17 -44.44 17.56
CA SER A 16 -9.68 -45.74 17.10
C SER A 16 -10.54 -46.91 17.66
N HIS A 17 -10.91 -46.85 18.93
CA HIS A 17 -11.81 -47.83 19.51
C HIS A 17 -13.22 -47.81 18.91
N PHE A 18 -13.75 -46.65 18.56
CA PHE A 18 -15.07 -46.58 17.93
C PHE A 18 -15.02 -46.93 16.44
N HIS A 19 -13.90 -46.72 15.74
CA HIS A 19 -13.70 -47.25 14.38
C HIS A 19 -13.78 -48.79 14.42
N ALA A 20 -12.99 -49.44 15.30
CA ALA A 20 -13.03 -50.89 15.45
C ALA A 20 -14.42 -51.42 15.86
N ALA A 21 -15.17 -50.66 16.69
CA ALA A 21 -16.52 -51.05 17.10
C ALA A 21 -17.53 -50.96 15.97
N VAL A 22 -17.40 -49.99 15.06
CA VAL A 22 -18.25 -49.84 13.85
C VAL A 22 -17.91 -50.95 12.85
N ASP A 23 -16.63 -51.26 12.65
CA ASP A 23 -16.17 -52.30 11.72
C ASP A 23 -16.58 -53.69 12.21
N GLY A 24 -16.58 -53.92 13.52
CA GLY A 24 -16.98 -55.20 14.11
C GLY A 24 -18.50 -55.44 14.13
N ASP A 25 -19.30 -54.41 14.27
CA ASP A 25 -20.77 -54.48 14.22
C ASP A 25 -21.38 -53.27 13.49
N PRO A 26 -21.47 -53.33 12.14
CA PRO A 26 -22.00 -52.22 11.33
C PRO A 26 -23.53 -51.93 11.52
N LYS A 27 -24.25 -52.76 12.27
CA LYS A 27 -25.65 -52.57 12.60
C LYS A 27 -25.88 -51.90 13.97
N ASN A 28 -24.82 -51.73 14.75
CA ASN A 28 -24.90 -51.11 16.07
C ASN A 28 -24.94 -49.59 15.98
N TYR A 29 -26.12 -48.99 16.01
CA TYR A 29 -26.30 -47.53 15.93
C TYR A 29 -25.52 -46.79 17.03
N MET A 30 -25.33 -47.40 18.20
CA MET A 30 -24.66 -46.76 19.34
C MET A 30 -23.16 -46.58 19.08
N SER A 31 -22.54 -47.48 18.30
CA SER A 31 -21.13 -47.32 17.90
C SER A 31 -20.92 -46.11 17.02
N TYR A 32 -21.79 -45.88 16.03
CA TYR A 32 -21.80 -44.66 15.19
C TYR A 32 -22.06 -43.41 16.02
N TYR A 33 -23.05 -43.43 16.91
CA TYR A 33 -23.36 -42.29 17.75
C TYR A 33 -22.19 -41.84 18.62
N ARG A 34 -21.47 -42.80 19.22
CA ARG A 34 -20.30 -42.49 20.01
C ARG A 34 -19.14 -42.01 19.16
N ARG A 35 -18.95 -42.55 17.95
CA ARG A 35 -17.92 -42.08 17.02
C ARG A 35 -18.23 -40.63 16.56
N ALA A 36 -19.49 -40.35 16.27
CA ALA A 36 -19.94 -38.98 15.98
C ALA A 36 -19.66 -38.01 17.14
N THR A 37 -19.93 -38.45 18.38
CA THR A 37 -19.63 -37.66 19.58
C THR A 37 -18.12 -37.33 19.70
N VAL A 38 -17.25 -38.29 19.39
CA VAL A 38 -15.79 -38.08 19.38
C VAL A 38 -15.44 -37.07 18.24
N PHE A 39 -15.98 -37.25 17.05
CA PHE A 39 -15.74 -36.32 15.96
C PHE A 39 -16.16 -34.89 16.31
N LEU A 40 -17.32 -34.70 16.97
CA LEU A 40 -17.77 -33.42 17.45
C LEU A 40 -16.84 -32.80 18.49
N ALA A 41 -16.37 -33.63 19.46
CA ALA A 41 -15.39 -33.19 20.45
C ALA A 41 -14.05 -32.80 19.83
N MET A 42 -13.67 -33.38 18.68
CA MET A 42 -12.49 -33.04 17.90
C MET A 42 -12.71 -31.83 16.93
N GLY A 43 -13.91 -31.22 16.90
CA GLY A 43 -14.27 -30.19 15.92
C GLY A 43 -14.46 -30.70 14.48
N LYS A 44 -14.53 -32.01 14.27
CA LYS A 44 -14.66 -32.66 12.95
C LYS A 44 -16.12 -32.85 12.56
N SER A 45 -16.89 -31.79 12.49
CA SER A 45 -18.35 -31.82 12.22
C SER A 45 -18.73 -32.50 10.91
N LYS A 46 -17.90 -32.34 9.86
CA LYS A 46 -18.09 -33.01 8.55
C LYS A 46 -18.04 -34.53 8.68
N SER A 47 -17.20 -35.07 9.56
CA SER A 47 -17.08 -36.51 9.80
C SER A 47 -18.18 -37.04 10.72
N ALA A 48 -18.73 -36.21 11.61
CA ALA A 48 -19.83 -36.58 12.50
C ALA A 48 -21.17 -36.72 11.76
N LEU A 49 -21.43 -35.94 10.73
CA LEU A 49 -22.71 -35.88 10.02
C LEU A 49 -23.14 -37.21 9.37
N PRO A 50 -22.24 -37.92 8.63
CA PRO A 50 -22.58 -39.26 8.09
C PRO A 50 -22.91 -40.28 9.19
N ASP A 51 -22.17 -40.26 10.30
CA ASP A 51 -22.41 -41.18 11.42
C ASP A 51 -23.76 -40.90 12.07
N LEU A 52 -24.12 -39.65 12.32
CA LEU A 52 -25.46 -39.29 12.84
C LEU A 52 -26.58 -39.68 11.87
N SER A 53 -26.37 -39.54 10.58
CA SER A 53 -27.30 -40.01 9.56
C SER A 53 -27.47 -41.52 9.62
N ARG A 54 -26.36 -42.28 9.76
CA ARG A 54 -26.43 -43.72 9.90
C ARG A 54 -27.12 -44.15 11.18
N VAL A 55 -26.90 -43.43 12.30
CA VAL A 55 -27.70 -43.66 13.54
C VAL A 55 -29.18 -43.55 13.29
N ILE A 56 -29.62 -42.50 12.60
CA ILE A 56 -31.03 -42.25 12.33
C ILE A 56 -31.65 -43.29 11.39
N GLU A 57 -30.87 -43.81 10.44
CA GLU A 57 -31.27 -44.92 9.57
C GLU A 57 -31.50 -46.21 10.37
N LEU A 58 -30.57 -46.53 11.28
CA LEU A 58 -30.61 -47.74 12.09
C LEU A 58 -31.60 -47.66 13.26
N LYS A 59 -31.81 -46.46 13.80
CA LYS A 59 -32.67 -46.19 14.95
C LYS A 59 -33.45 -44.87 14.72
N PRO A 60 -34.56 -44.87 13.95
CA PRO A 60 -35.27 -43.65 13.56
C PRO A 60 -35.86 -42.84 14.71
N ASP A 61 -36.12 -43.44 15.84
CA ASP A 61 -36.64 -42.83 17.06
C ASP A 61 -35.58 -42.31 18.03
N PHE A 62 -34.29 -42.30 17.61
CA PHE A 62 -33.21 -41.83 18.48
C PHE A 62 -33.10 -40.30 18.42
N THR A 63 -33.83 -39.65 19.33
CA THR A 63 -34.00 -38.19 19.39
C THR A 63 -32.71 -37.41 19.50
N SER A 64 -31.79 -37.84 20.35
CA SER A 64 -30.49 -37.18 20.58
C SER A 64 -29.66 -37.10 19.32
N ALA A 65 -29.61 -38.14 18.45
CA ALA A 65 -28.88 -38.07 17.18
C ALA A 65 -29.54 -37.13 16.18
N ARG A 66 -30.89 -37.11 16.11
CA ARG A 66 -31.60 -36.14 15.26
C ARG A 66 -31.34 -34.72 15.68
N LEU A 67 -31.42 -34.44 16.99
CA LEU A 67 -31.18 -33.10 17.52
C LEU A 67 -29.76 -32.63 17.20
N GLN A 68 -28.76 -33.49 17.40
CA GLN A 68 -27.36 -33.15 17.05
C GLN A 68 -27.18 -32.95 15.54
N ARG A 69 -27.80 -33.79 14.69
CA ARG A 69 -27.73 -33.64 13.24
C ARG A 69 -28.40 -32.33 12.79
N GLY A 70 -29.60 -32.04 13.31
CA GLY A 70 -30.28 -30.79 13.05
C GLY A 70 -29.43 -29.55 13.41
N ASN A 71 -28.77 -29.58 14.57
CA ASN A 71 -27.88 -28.50 15.00
C ASN A 71 -26.68 -28.31 14.07
N LEU A 72 -26.13 -29.42 13.52
CA LEU A 72 -25.03 -29.31 12.52
C LEU A 72 -25.52 -28.78 11.19
N LEU A 73 -26.69 -29.28 10.72
CA LEU A 73 -27.32 -28.83 9.47
C LEU A 73 -27.66 -27.34 9.54
N LEU A 74 -28.23 -26.89 10.66
CA LEU A 74 -28.50 -25.45 10.87
C LEU A 74 -27.23 -24.61 10.72
N LYS A 75 -26.12 -25.03 11.34
CA LYS A 75 -24.83 -24.33 11.20
C LYS A 75 -24.30 -24.31 9.76
N GLN A 76 -24.65 -25.31 8.94
CA GLN A 76 -24.26 -25.41 7.53
C GLN A 76 -25.22 -24.68 6.57
N GLY A 77 -26.32 -24.12 7.09
CA GLY A 77 -27.35 -23.50 6.26
C GLY A 77 -28.36 -24.49 5.63
N GLY A 78 -28.32 -25.77 6.03
CA GLY A 78 -29.30 -26.80 5.64
C GLY A 78 -30.57 -26.68 6.44
N LEU A 79 -31.29 -25.60 6.21
CA LEU A 79 -32.44 -25.18 7.04
C LEU A 79 -33.61 -26.16 6.96
N ASP A 80 -33.97 -26.63 5.76
CA ASP A 80 -35.11 -27.54 5.53
C ASP A 80 -34.88 -28.90 6.20
N GLU A 81 -33.64 -29.45 6.10
CA GLU A 81 -33.30 -30.70 6.74
C GLU A 81 -33.22 -30.58 8.26
N ALA A 82 -32.68 -29.44 8.76
CA ALA A 82 -32.64 -29.15 10.19
C ALA A 82 -34.06 -29.05 10.78
N GLU A 83 -34.94 -28.29 10.11
CA GLU A 83 -36.35 -28.16 10.48
C GLU A 83 -37.03 -29.53 10.51
N SER A 84 -36.83 -30.37 9.48
CA SER A 84 -37.36 -31.72 9.43
C SER A 84 -36.90 -32.58 10.64
N ASP A 85 -35.63 -32.48 11.00
CA ASP A 85 -35.09 -33.23 12.15
C ASP A 85 -35.68 -32.73 13.47
N TYR A 86 -35.81 -31.41 13.69
CA TYR A 86 -36.42 -30.88 14.91
C TYR A 86 -37.89 -31.25 15.04
N LYS A 87 -38.67 -31.16 13.95
CA LYS A 87 -40.08 -31.59 13.93
C LYS A 87 -40.23 -33.09 14.27
N LYS A 88 -39.31 -33.92 13.79
CA LYS A 88 -39.34 -35.37 14.13
C LYS A 88 -38.94 -35.64 15.57
N VAL A 89 -37.99 -34.87 16.15
CA VAL A 89 -37.68 -34.96 17.58
C VAL A 89 -38.91 -34.66 18.41
N LEU A 90 -39.61 -33.56 18.14
CA LEU A 90 -40.84 -33.16 18.87
C LEU A 90 -41.97 -34.18 18.79
N LYS A 91 -42.02 -35.01 17.72
CA LYS A 91 -43.01 -36.07 17.54
C LYS A 91 -42.63 -37.42 18.17
N SER A 92 -41.43 -37.59 18.67
CA SER A 92 -40.85 -38.86 19.08
C SER A 92 -40.72 -39.02 20.61
N ASN A 93 -41.57 -38.41 21.42
CA ASN A 93 -41.53 -38.40 22.89
C ASN A 93 -40.12 -38.06 23.43
N PRO A 94 -39.61 -36.88 23.14
CA PRO A 94 -38.32 -36.45 23.63
C PRO A 94 -38.31 -36.24 25.16
N SER A 95 -37.14 -36.19 25.77
CA SER A 95 -37.04 -35.69 27.15
C SER A 95 -37.32 -34.17 27.18
N ASP A 96 -37.77 -33.65 28.32
CA ASP A 96 -38.09 -32.24 28.52
C ASP A 96 -36.95 -31.29 28.07
N LYS A 97 -35.72 -31.73 28.17
CA LYS A 97 -34.55 -31.01 27.73
C LYS A 97 -34.45 -30.98 26.20
N GLU A 98 -34.59 -32.15 25.56
CA GLU A 98 -34.57 -32.28 24.10
C GLU A 98 -35.73 -31.56 23.44
N GLU A 99 -36.91 -31.58 24.06
CA GLU A 99 -38.10 -30.87 23.59
C GLU A 99 -37.88 -29.35 23.56
N ARG A 100 -37.39 -28.78 24.69
CA ARG A 100 -37.08 -27.34 24.78
C ARG A 100 -36.03 -26.93 23.81
N GLU A 101 -34.94 -27.71 23.65
CA GLU A 101 -33.87 -27.44 22.71
C GLU A 101 -34.39 -27.52 21.27
N ALA A 102 -35.09 -28.57 20.89
CA ALA A 102 -35.68 -28.74 19.56
C ALA A 102 -36.62 -27.61 19.20
N GLN A 103 -37.52 -27.20 20.14
CA GLN A 103 -38.47 -26.10 19.93
C GLN A 103 -37.72 -24.76 19.72
N SER A 104 -36.70 -24.48 20.53
CA SER A 104 -35.89 -23.28 20.41
C SER A 104 -35.14 -23.23 19.09
N GLN A 105 -34.52 -24.35 18.67
CA GLN A 105 -33.78 -24.39 17.40
C GLN A 105 -34.68 -24.37 16.17
N LEU A 106 -35.91 -24.95 16.29
CA LEU A 106 -36.91 -24.86 15.24
C LEU A 106 -37.35 -23.41 14.99
N THR A 107 -37.67 -22.67 16.06
CA THR A 107 -38.01 -21.25 15.95
C THR A 107 -36.89 -20.47 15.31
N LYS A 108 -35.64 -20.73 15.71
CA LYS A 108 -34.45 -20.09 15.14
C LYS A 108 -34.27 -20.43 13.65
N ALA A 109 -34.48 -21.69 13.26
CA ALA A 109 -34.38 -22.10 11.85
C ALA A 109 -35.46 -21.38 11.00
N ASP A 110 -36.71 -21.28 11.49
CA ASP A 110 -37.78 -20.55 10.81
C ASP A 110 -37.47 -19.05 10.65
N GLU A 111 -36.89 -18.42 11.65
CA GLU A 111 -36.44 -17.00 11.59
C GLU A 111 -35.35 -16.81 10.55
N ILE A 112 -34.33 -17.66 10.55
CA ILE A 112 -33.23 -17.62 9.59
C ILE A 112 -33.72 -17.88 8.17
N GLN A 113 -34.66 -18.83 7.97
CA GLN A 113 -35.23 -19.12 6.65
C GLN A 113 -35.95 -17.91 6.04
N ARG A 114 -36.75 -17.17 6.87
CA ARG A 114 -37.34 -15.90 6.45
C ARG A 114 -36.30 -14.86 6.12
N LEU A 115 -35.26 -14.74 6.94
CA LEU A 115 -34.18 -13.78 6.73
C LEU A 115 -33.38 -14.09 5.44
N VAL A 116 -33.12 -15.37 5.12
CA VAL A 116 -32.52 -15.81 3.86
C VAL A 116 -33.36 -15.39 2.66
N ALA A 117 -34.68 -15.55 2.74
CA ALA A 117 -35.59 -15.11 1.69
C ALA A 117 -35.53 -13.57 1.51
N GLN A 118 -35.53 -12.82 2.60
CA GLN A 118 -35.37 -11.36 2.57
C GLN A 118 -34.04 -10.92 1.99
N ALA A 119 -32.93 -11.54 2.43
CA ALA A 119 -31.56 -11.22 1.93
C ALA A 119 -31.44 -11.47 0.42
N ARG A 120 -32.02 -12.56 -0.10
CA ARG A 120 -32.10 -12.83 -1.55
C ARG A 120 -32.96 -11.78 -2.27
N GLY A 121 -34.06 -11.33 -1.66
CA GLY A 121 -34.88 -10.25 -2.21
C GLY A 121 -34.12 -8.93 -2.29
N SER A 122 -33.46 -8.52 -1.19
CA SER A 122 -32.64 -7.31 -1.14
C SER A 122 -31.48 -7.38 -2.15
N PHE A 123 -30.81 -8.53 -2.26
CA PHE A 123 -29.76 -8.76 -3.25
C PHE A 123 -30.28 -8.62 -4.69
N SER A 124 -31.43 -9.22 -4.99
CA SER A 124 -32.04 -9.16 -6.34
C SER A 124 -32.50 -7.75 -6.71
N SER A 125 -32.90 -6.95 -5.73
CA SER A 125 -33.26 -5.55 -5.90
C SER A 125 -32.07 -4.60 -5.88
N GLN A 126 -30.83 -5.13 -5.82
CA GLN A 126 -29.56 -4.38 -5.76
C GLN A 126 -29.36 -3.55 -4.49
N ASP A 127 -30.14 -3.82 -3.44
CA ASP A 127 -29.91 -3.24 -2.11
C ASP A 127 -28.86 -4.06 -1.36
N TYR A 128 -27.59 -3.89 -1.76
CA TYR A 128 -26.47 -4.67 -1.26
C TYR A 128 -26.14 -4.37 0.20
N VAL A 129 -26.44 -3.17 0.67
CA VAL A 129 -26.20 -2.77 2.07
C VAL A 129 -27.13 -3.54 2.99
N THR A 130 -28.44 -3.54 2.70
CA THR A 130 -29.43 -4.30 3.46
C THR A 130 -29.19 -5.80 3.34
N ALA A 131 -28.89 -6.31 2.14
CA ALA A 131 -28.55 -7.71 1.94
C ALA A 131 -27.36 -8.15 2.79
N ALA A 132 -26.27 -7.39 2.81
CA ALA A 132 -25.08 -7.68 3.62
C ALA A 132 -25.39 -7.72 5.12
N ALA A 133 -26.15 -6.76 5.64
CA ALA A 133 -26.57 -6.72 7.05
C ALA A 133 -27.45 -7.93 7.44
N GLN A 134 -28.35 -8.34 6.55
CA GLN A 134 -29.17 -9.54 6.76
C GLN A 134 -28.31 -10.81 6.74
N LEU A 135 -27.34 -10.90 5.82
CA LEU A 135 -26.40 -12.01 5.73
C LEU A 135 -25.46 -12.08 6.93
N ASP A 136 -25.09 -10.96 7.55
CA ASP A 136 -24.35 -10.93 8.81
C ASP A 136 -25.08 -11.73 9.89
N THR A 137 -26.37 -11.44 10.10
CA THR A 137 -27.22 -12.14 11.08
C THR A 137 -27.39 -13.63 10.76
N ILE A 138 -27.53 -13.98 9.46
CA ILE A 138 -27.59 -15.37 9.02
C ILE A 138 -26.30 -16.12 9.36
N ILE A 139 -25.14 -15.53 9.06
CA ILE A 139 -23.82 -16.15 9.25
C ILE A 139 -23.47 -16.29 10.73
N GLU A 140 -23.99 -15.43 11.62
CA GLU A 140 -23.84 -15.60 13.08
C GLU A 140 -24.47 -16.92 13.57
N THR A 141 -25.58 -17.34 12.98
CA THR A 141 -26.23 -18.61 13.29
C THR A 141 -25.70 -19.75 12.43
N CYS A 142 -25.65 -19.54 11.12
CA CYS A 142 -25.20 -20.52 10.12
C CYS A 142 -23.70 -20.32 9.82
N VAL A 143 -22.86 -20.51 10.83
CA VAL A 143 -21.42 -20.18 10.79
C VAL A 143 -20.62 -20.90 9.69
N TRP A 144 -21.16 -22.00 9.15
CA TRP A 144 -20.52 -22.81 8.10
C TRP A 144 -21.27 -22.73 6.76
N ASP A 145 -22.23 -21.82 6.62
CA ASP A 145 -22.96 -21.64 5.37
C ASP A 145 -22.08 -20.92 4.33
N VAL A 146 -21.69 -21.69 3.32
CA VAL A 146 -20.87 -21.19 2.21
C VAL A 146 -21.64 -20.24 1.32
N ALA A 147 -22.93 -20.54 1.05
CA ALA A 147 -23.75 -19.76 0.13
C ALA A 147 -24.01 -18.34 0.64
N SER A 148 -24.31 -18.20 1.94
CA SER A 148 -24.50 -16.88 2.56
C SER A 148 -23.20 -16.06 2.57
N ARG A 149 -22.04 -16.69 2.79
CA ARG A 149 -20.73 -16.01 2.72
C ARG A 149 -20.42 -15.54 1.30
N GLU A 150 -20.65 -16.40 0.30
CA GLU A 150 -20.44 -16.03 -1.10
C GLU A 150 -21.34 -14.89 -1.55
N MET A 151 -22.62 -14.92 -1.14
CA MET A 151 -23.56 -13.84 -1.43
C MET A 151 -23.14 -12.53 -0.75
N ARG A 152 -22.72 -12.58 0.53
CA ARG A 152 -22.21 -11.39 1.22
C ARG A 152 -20.93 -10.86 0.58
N ALA A 153 -20.02 -11.73 0.14
CA ALA A 153 -18.83 -11.33 -0.60
C ALA A 153 -19.20 -10.60 -1.90
N GLU A 154 -20.24 -11.03 -2.62
CA GLU A 154 -20.73 -10.33 -3.81
C GLU A 154 -21.27 -8.94 -3.46
N CYS A 155 -22.02 -8.80 -2.37
CA CYS A 155 -22.43 -7.50 -1.87
C CYS A 155 -21.22 -6.60 -1.63
N PHE A 156 -20.23 -7.08 -0.91
CA PHE A 156 -19.02 -6.32 -0.61
C PHE A 156 -18.20 -5.95 -1.85
N ILE A 157 -18.15 -6.82 -2.87
CA ILE A 157 -17.49 -6.50 -4.16
C ILE A 157 -18.18 -5.29 -4.81
N VAL A 158 -19.50 -5.30 -4.89
CA VAL A 158 -20.27 -4.19 -5.49
C VAL A 158 -20.15 -2.90 -4.68
N MET A 159 -20.09 -3.01 -3.34
CA MET A 159 -19.89 -1.87 -2.43
C MET A 159 -18.45 -1.33 -2.42
N GLY A 160 -17.50 -1.99 -3.09
CA GLY A 160 -16.08 -1.61 -3.08
C GLY A 160 -15.32 -2.04 -1.82
N GLU A 161 -15.96 -2.84 -0.93
CA GLU A 161 -15.34 -3.32 0.31
C GLU A 161 -14.52 -4.60 0.10
N MET A 162 -13.48 -4.52 -0.72
CA MET A 162 -12.72 -5.69 -1.20
C MET A 162 -12.11 -6.53 -0.09
N GLY A 163 -11.65 -5.90 1.02
CA GLY A 163 -11.08 -6.63 2.17
C GLY A 163 -12.07 -7.57 2.84
N LYS A 164 -13.33 -7.13 2.99
CA LYS A 164 -14.41 -7.97 3.55
C LYS A 164 -14.78 -9.09 2.58
N ALA A 165 -14.88 -8.79 1.29
CA ALA A 165 -15.13 -9.79 0.25
C ALA A 165 -14.07 -10.90 0.24
N ILE A 166 -12.79 -10.53 0.31
CA ILE A 166 -11.66 -11.48 0.39
C ILE A 166 -11.79 -12.37 1.64
N SER A 167 -12.14 -11.78 2.79
CA SER A 167 -12.32 -12.53 4.03
C SER A 167 -13.40 -13.61 3.91
N ASP A 168 -14.55 -13.25 3.35
CA ASP A 168 -15.66 -14.19 3.15
C ASP A 168 -15.34 -15.30 2.14
N LEU A 169 -14.73 -14.95 1.01
CA LEU A 169 -14.34 -15.93 -0.01
C LEU A 169 -13.25 -16.89 0.50
N LYS A 170 -12.29 -16.42 1.30
CA LYS A 170 -11.30 -17.28 1.97
C LYS A 170 -11.97 -18.21 2.99
N ALA A 171 -12.96 -17.73 3.72
CA ALA A 171 -13.73 -18.58 4.62
C ALA A 171 -14.54 -19.62 3.84
N ALA A 172 -15.18 -19.23 2.75
CA ALA A 172 -15.95 -20.12 1.86
C ALA A 172 -15.08 -21.21 1.24
N SER A 173 -13.86 -20.89 0.76
CA SER A 173 -12.93 -21.87 0.19
C SER A 173 -12.43 -22.90 1.21
N LYS A 174 -12.26 -22.50 2.49
CA LYS A 174 -11.91 -23.42 3.59
C LYS A 174 -13.07 -24.31 3.99
N LEU A 175 -14.31 -23.80 3.96
CA LEU A 175 -15.50 -24.55 4.29
C LEU A 175 -15.84 -25.58 3.22
N LYS A 176 -15.65 -25.23 1.95
CA LYS A 176 -15.88 -26.09 0.79
C LYS A 176 -14.59 -26.26 0.00
N ASN A 177 -13.91 -27.40 0.16
CA ASN A 177 -12.57 -27.65 -0.37
C ASN A 177 -12.51 -27.74 -1.91
N ASP A 178 -13.65 -27.95 -2.61
CA ASP A 178 -13.79 -28.02 -4.06
C ASP A 178 -14.38 -26.75 -4.67
N ASN A 179 -14.25 -25.62 -3.95
CA ASN A 179 -14.85 -24.35 -4.34
C ASN A 179 -13.99 -23.59 -5.38
N THR A 180 -13.96 -24.05 -6.60
CA THR A 180 -13.25 -23.42 -7.72
C THR A 180 -13.69 -21.97 -7.95
N GLN A 181 -15.00 -21.68 -7.76
CA GLN A 181 -15.57 -20.35 -7.97
C GLN A 181 -15.05 -19.32 -6.95
N ALA A 182 -14.89 -19.71 -5.68
CA ALA A 182 -14.31 -18.83 -4.68
C ALA A 182 -12.85 -18.46 -5.01
N PHE A 183 -12.04 -19.43 -5.43
CA PHE A 183 -10.67 -19.20 -5.86
C PHE A 183 -10.58 -18.32 -7.11
N TYR A 184 -11.48 -18.51 -8.08
CA TYR A 184 -11.55 -17.64 -9.25
C TYR A 184 -11.87 -16.20 -8.89
N LYS A 185 -12.89 -15.97 -8.04
CA LYS A 185 -13.26 -14.63 -7.56
C LYS A 185 -12.14 -13.98 -6.76
N LEU A 186 -11.49 -14.71 -5.85
CA LEU A 186 -10.32 -14.23 -5.11
C LEU A 186 -9.21 -13.78 -6.06
N SER A 187 -8.86 -14.61 -7.04
CA SER A 187 -7.86 -14.26 -8.03
C SER A 187 -8.22 -12.99 -8.81
N THR A 188 -9.49 -12.86 -9.22
CA THR A 188 -9.97 -11.67 -9.95
C THR A 188 -9.91 -10.40 -9.08
N ILE A 189 -10.27 -10.50 -7.80
CA ILE A 189 -10.20 -9.37 -6.87
C ILE A 189 -8.74 -8.94 -6.69
N TYR A 190 -7.84 -9.87 -6.39
CA TYR A 190 -6.41 -9.56 -6.23
C TYR A 190 -5.81 -8.95 -7.51
N TYR A 191 -6.20 -9.46 -8.68
CA TYR A 191 -5.78 -8.90 -9.95
C TYR A 191 -6.19 -7.43 -10.12
N ASN A 192 -7.44 -7.11 -9.81
CA ASN A 192 -7.97 -5.76 -9.90
C ASN A 192 -7.35 -4.80 -8.87
N LEU A 193 -6.91 -5.34 -7.72
CA LEU A 193 -6.17 -4.59 -6.70
C LEU A 193 -4.67 -4.44 -7.02
N GLY A 194 -4.19 -5.01 -8.12
CA GLY A 194 -2.78 -4.96 -8.51
C GLY A 194 -1.89 -6.01 -7.84
N ASP A 195 -2.44 -6.85 -6.95
CA ASP A 195 -1.70 -7.94 -6.32
C ASP A 195 -1.64 -9.17 -7.25
N HIS A 196 -0.77 -9.06 -8.26
CA HIS A 196 -0.62 -10.07 -9.30
C HIS A 196 -0.05 -11.40 -8.78
N GLU A 197 0.68 -11.39 -7.66
CA GLU A 197 1.24 -12.60 -7.06
C GLU A 197 0.18 -13.41 -6.33
N MET A 198 -0.63 -12.76 -5.47
CA MET A 198 -1.76 -13.41 -4.83
C MET A 198 -2.80 -13.87 -5.86
N SER A 199 -3.06 -13.06 -6.89
CA SER A 199 -3.94 -13.46 -8.00
C SER A 199 -3.45 -14.75 -8.65
N LEU A 200 -2.15 -14.86 -8.97
CA LEU A 200 -1.56 -16.05 -9.54
C LEU A 200 -1.65 -17.27 -8.60
N SER A 201 -1.47 -17.05 -7.31
CA SER A 201 -1.59 -18.10 -6.29
C SER A 201 -3.00 -18.68 -6.24
N GLU A 202 -4.02 -17.83 -6.14
CA GLU A 202 -5.42 -18.25 -6.01
C GLU A 202 -5.94 -18.94 -7.29
N VAL A 203 -5.58 -18.45 -8.48
CA VAL A 203 -6.02 -19.12 -9.72
C VAL A 203 -5.35 -20.49 -9.91
N ARG A 204 -4.15 -20.69 -9.38
CA ARG A 204 -3.51 -22.02 -9.35
C ARG A 204 -4.26 -23.00 -8.46
N GLU A 205 -4.77 -22.56 -7.32
CA GLU A 205 -5.62 -23.41 -6.46
C GLU A 205 -6.90 -23.82 -7.20
N CYS A 206 -7.54 -22.90 -7.94
CA CYS A 206 -8.66 -23.26 -8.81
C CYS A 206 -8.30 -24.38 -9.79
N LEU A 207 -7.18 -24.26 -10.50
CA LEU A 207 -6.75 -25.24 -11.51
C LEU A 207 -6.23 -26.56 -10.91
N LYS A 208 -5.80 -26.59 -9.66
CA LYS A 208 -5.50 -27.85 -8.95
C LYS A 208 -6.77 -28.65 -8.69
N LEU A 209 -7.87 -27.96 -8.40
CA LEU A 209 -9.16 -28.60 -8.14
C LEU A 209 -9.86 -29.06 -9.44
N ASP A 210 -9.80 -28.22 -10.45
CA ASP A 210 -10.39 -28.47 -11.78
C ASP A 210 -9.44 -27.96 -12.87
N PRO A 211 -8.57 -28.84 -13.42
CA PRO A 211 -7.63 -28.47 -14.49
C PRO A 211 -8.30 -27.97 -15.78
N ASP A 212 -9.55 -28.37 -16.04
CA ASP A 212 -10.30 -28.03 -17.25
C ASP A 212 -11.20 -26.80 -17.06
N HIS A 213 -11.13 -26.12 -15.91
CA HIS A 213 -11.95 -24.97 -15.61
C HIS A 213 -11.61 -23.78 -16.54
N LYS A 214 -12.45 -23.54 -17.54
CA LYS A 214 -12.19 -22.60 -18.65
C LYS A 214 -11.86 -21.17 -18.18
N GLN A 215 -12.62 -20.63 -17.21
CA GLN A 215 -12.41 -19.28 -16.71
C GLN A 215 -11.08 -19.16 -15.95
N CYS A 216 -10.77 -20.11 -15.06
CA CYS A 216 -9.51 -20.14 -14.33
C CYS A 216 -8.32 -20.28 -15.28
N TYR A 217 -8.43 -21.13 -16.31
CA TYR A 217 -7.34 -21.31 -17.28
C TYR A 217 -7.09 -20.06 -18.12
N SER A 218 -8.13 -19.40 -18.59
CA SER A 218 -8.00 -18.13 -19.32
C SER A 218 -7.36 -17.04 -18.44
N HIS A 219 -7.87 -16.89 -17.23
CA HIS A 219 -7.35 -15.93 -16.26
C HIS A 219 -5.91 -16.23 -15.84
N TYR A 220 -5.59 -17.51 -15.61
CA TYR A 220 -4.22 -17.94 -15.32
C TYR A 220 -3.21 -17.53 -16.40
N LYS A 221 -3.56 -17.68 -17.68
CA LYS A 221 -2.69 -17.24 -18.78
C LYS A 221 -2.43 -15.75 -18.74
N GLN A 222 -3.47 -14.96 -18.48
CA GLN A 222 -3.38 -13.51 -18.39
C GLN A 222 -2.49 -13.09 -17.20
N VAL A 223 -2.79 -13.59 -16.01
CA VAL A 223 -2.04 -13.26 -14.79
C VAL A 223 -0.59 -13.73 -14.87
N LYS A 224 -0.35 -14.94 -15.40
CA LYS A 224 1.02 -15.47 -15.59
C LYS A 224 1.85 -14.63 -16.56
N LYS A 225 1.24 -14.16 -17.67
CA LYS A 225 1.90 -13.26 -18.61
C LYS A 225 2.29 -11.95 -17.95
N LEU A 226 1.35 -11.33 -17.23
CA LEU A 226 1.58 -10.10 -16.49
C LEU A 226 2.69 -10.26 -15.44
N ASN A 227 2.59 -11.30 -14.60
CA ASN A 227 3.59 -11.60 -13.56
C ASN A 227 4.99 -11.75 -14.14
N LYS A 228 5.10 -12.48 -15.28
CA LYS A 228 6.39 -12.61 -15.98
C LYS A 228 6.93 -11.27 -16.49
N GLN A 229 6.07 -10.39 -17.00
CA GLN A 229 6.48 -9.07 -17.50
C GLN A 229 6.96 -8.18 -16.36
N ILE A 230 6.21 -8.10 -15.25
CA ILE A 230 6.57 -7.32 -14.07
C ILE A 230 7.89 -7.84 -13.48
N ARG A 231 8.01 -9.16 -13.27
CA ARG A 231 9.23 -9.76 -12.73
C ARG A 231 10.46 -9.47 -13.60
N SER A 232 10.32 -9.58 -14.92
CA SER A 232 11.41 -9.23 -15.84
C SER A 232 11.80 -7.75 -15.76
N ALA A 233 10.86 -6.86 -15.50
CA ALA A 233 11.14 -5.44 -15.31
C ALA A 233 11.83 -5.17 -13.96
N GLU A 234 11.45 -5.87 -12.90
CA GLU A 234 12.11 -5.79 -11.58
C GLU A 234 13.54 -6.32 -11.62
N GLU A 235 13.79 -7.43 -12.34
CA GLU A 235 15.14 -7.96 -12.57
C GLU A 235 16.02 -6.91 -13.26
N LEU A 236 15.51 -6.18 -14.26
CA LEU A 236 16.24 -5.10 -14.93
C LEU A 236 16.56 -3.91 -13.99
N ILE A 237 15.68 -3.57 -13.05
CA ILE A 237 15.98 -2.56 -12.02
C ILE A 237 17.14 -3.04 -11.14
N GLN A 238 17.12 -4.31 -10.69
CA GLN A 238 18.20 -4.88 -9.88
C GLN A 238 19.55 -4.92 -10.64
N GLU A 239 19.50 -5.12 -11.96
CA GLU A 239 20.66 -5.05 -12.85
C GLU A 239 21.09 -3.61 -13.18
N GLN A 240 20.41 -2.58 -12.64
CA GLN A 240 20.60 -1.16 -12.92
C GLN A 240 20.38 -0.78 -14.41
N ARG A 241 19.62 -1.57 -15.13
CA ARG A 241 19.23 -1.34 -16.52
C ARG A 241 17.91 -0.58 -16.57
N TYR A 242 17.93 0.64 -16.08
CA TYR A 242 16.73 1.43 -15.79
C TYR A 242 15.89 1.74 -17.03
N GLU A 243 16.49 2.09 -18.17
CA GLU A 243 15.76 2.40 -19.40
C GLU A 243 15.04 1.17 -19.97
N ASP A 244 15.69 0.00 -19.90
CA ASP A 244 15.07 -1.27 -20.30
C ASP A 244 13.91 -1.62 -19.39
N ALA A 245 14.04 -1.37 -18.07
CA ALA A 245 12.96 -1.56 -17.09
C ALA A 245 11.77 -0.65 -17.38
N VAL A 246 11.99 0.63 -17.66
CA VAL A 246 10.94 1.58 -18.04
C VAL A 246 10.19 1.08 -19.27
N SER A 247 10.90 0.66 -20.32
CA SER A 247 10.29 0.11 -21.55
C SER A 247 9.43 -1.13 -21.26
N LYS A 248 9.84 -1.97 -20.31
CA LYS A 248 9.06 -3.14 -19.88
C LYS A 248 7.78 -2.75 -19.14
N TYR A 249 7.84 -1.77 -18.24
CA TYR A 249 6.64 -1.29 -17.53
C TYR A 249 5.68 -0.56 -18.48
N GLU A 250 6.16 0.17 -19.49
CA GLU A 250 5.31 0.70 -20.54
C GLU A 250 4.57 -0.43 -21.32
N ALA A 251 5.24 -1.55 -21.56
CA ALA A 251 4.62 -2.72 -22.17
C ALA A 251 3.58 -3.39 -21.23
N VAL A 252 3.80 -3.38 -19.92
CA VAL A 252 2.81 -3.83 -18.92
C VAL A 252 1.55 -2.98 -19.01
N MET A 253 1.66 -1.65 -19.02
CA MET A 253 0.50 -0.75 -19.15
C MET A 253 -0.27 -0.94 -20.47
N LYS A 254 0.44 -1.23 -21.56
CA LYS A 254 -0.20 -1.56 -22.85
C LYS A 254 -0.91 -2.92 -22.84
N THR A 255 -0.43 -3.88 -22.04
CA THR A 255 -1.05 -5.20 -21.91
C THR A 255 -2.34 -5.14 -21.10
N GLU A 256 -2.37 -4.30 -20.04
CA GLU A 256 -3.49 -4.16 -19.10
C GLU A 256 -3.94 -2.70 -18.95
N PRO A 257 -4.47 -2.08 -20.01
CA PRO A 257 -4.80 -0.65 -19.99
C PRO A 257 -5.99 -0.29 -19.09
N ASN A 258 -6.82 -1.28 -18.75
CA ASN A 258 -8.07 -1.07 -18.00
C ASN A 258 -7.94 -1.35 -16.50
N VAL A 259 -6.79 -1.84 -16.03
CA VAL A 259 -6.56 -2.16 -14.62
C VAL A 259 -5.77 -1.03 -13.97
N HIS A 260 -6.49 -0.10 -13.36
CA HIS A 260 -5.92 1.13 -12.78
C HIS A 260 -4.75 0.85 -11.81
N HIS A 261 -4.91 -0.12 -10.92
CA HIS A 261 -3.86 -0.45 -9.94
C HIS A 261 -2.58 -1.02 -10.57
N ILE A 262 -2.71 -1.77 -11.67
CA ILE A 262 -1.53 -2.26 -12.41
C ILE A 262 -0.83 -1.10 -13.12
N ALA A 263 -1.59 -0.18 -13.70
CA ALA A 263 -1.01 1.02 -14.31
C ALA A 263 -0.32 1.90 -13.26
N LEU A 264 -0.90 2.02 -12.06
CA LEU A 264 -0.33 2.78 -10.96
C LEU A 264 0.96 2.12 -10.47
N LEU A 265 0.96 0.80 -10.23
CA LEU A 265 2.16 0.03 -9.88
C LEU A 265 3.27 0.20 -10.93
N ALA A 266 2.93 0.08 -12.22
CA ALA A 266 3.90 0.25 -13.29
C ALA A 266 4.51 1.67 -13.27
N LYS A 267 3.71 2.71 -13.09
CA LYS A 267 4.17 4.11 -13.00
C LYS A 267 5.03 4.35 -11.75
N GLU A 268 4.69 3.78 -10.61
CA GLU A 268 5.50 3.85 -9.39
C GLU A 268 6.90 3.26 -9.64
N ARG A 269 6.98 2.07 -10.23
CA ARG A 269 8.27 1.45 -10.57
C ARG A 269 9.03 2.20 -11.67
N MET A 270 8.32 2.78 -12.64
CA MET A 270 8.95 3.66 -13.64
C MET A 270 9.50 4.95 -13.01
N CYS A 271 8.77 5.56 -12.07
CA CYS A 271 9.24 6.72 -11.30
C CYS A 271 10.60 6.40 -10.64
N HIS A 272 10.67 5.30 -9.91
CA HIS A 272 11.92 4.84 -9.29
C HIS A 272 13.03 4.59 -10.31
N ALA A 273 12.75 3.83 -11.37
CA ALA A 273 13.76 3.54 -12.40
C ALA A 273 14.28 4.80 -13.11
N LEU A 274 13.42 5.77 -13.39
CA LEU A 274 13.79 7.05 -14.02
C LEU A 274 14.63 7.93 -13.09
N ALA A 275 14.28 8.00 -11.80
CA ALA A 275 15.04 8.75 -10.81
C ALA A 275 16.46 8.16 -10.63
N GLN A 276 16.56 6.85 -10.49
CA GLN A 276 17.86 6.15 -10.39
C GLN A 276 18.66 6.19 -11.71
N GLY A 277 17.97 6.18 -12.84
CA GLY A 277 18.55 6.25 -14.18
C GLY A 277 18.95 7.66 -14.63
N GLN A 278 18.95 8.64 -13.75
CA GLN A 278 19.30 10.04 -14.01
C GLN A 278 18.47 10.70 -15.13
N GLN A 279 17.22 10.31 -15.26
CA GLN A 279 16.24 10.91 -16.18
C GLN A 279 15.25 11.80 -15.43
N ALA A 280 15.79 12.79 -14.73
CA ALA A 280 15.07 13.58 -13.73
C ALA A 280 13.77 14.19 -14.22
N SER A 281 13.77 14.88 -15.38
CA SER A 281 12.54 15.51 -15.91
C SER A 281 11.42 14.50 -16.20
N ARG A 282 11.76 13.30 -16.72
CA ARG A 282 10.79 12.24 -16.93
C ARG A 282 10.30 11.65 -15.59
N ALA A 283 11.25 11.48 -14.64
CA ALA A 283 10.93 11.01 -13.29
C ALA A 283 9.92 11.94 -12.61
N VAL A 284 10.18 13.26 -12.57
CA VAL A 284 9.27 14.25 -11.97
C VAL A 284 7.87 14.16 -12.57
N SER A 285 7.77 14.00 -13.89
CA SER A 285 6.48 13.86 -14.58
C SER A 285 5.72 12.60 -14.15
N VAL A 286 6.38 11.44 -14.22
CA VAL A 286 5.76 10.14 -13.92
C VAL A 286 5.42 10.01 -12.42
N CYS A 287 6.34 10.42 -11.54
CA CYS A 287 6.09 10.44 -10.09
C CYS A 287 4.91 11.38 -9.75
N GLY A 288 4.83 12.56 -10.42
CA GLY A 288 3.71 13.48 -10.27
C GLY A 288 2.36 12.89 -10.69
N GLU A 289 2.34 11.95 -11.67
CA GLU A 289 1.12 11.22 -12.03
C GLU A 289 0.68 10.24 -10.93
N VAL A 290 1.63 9.56 -10.30
CA VAL A 290 1.34 8.64 -9.17
C VAL A 290 0.82 9.43 -7.98
N LEU A 291 1.49 10.54 -7.60
CA LEU A 291 1.15 11.35 -6.44
C LEU A 291 -0.19 12.11 -6.57
N ARG A 292 -0.74 12.24 -7.78
CA ARG A 292 -2.13 12.72 -7.96
C ARG A 292 -3.17 11.70 -7.48
N SER A 293 -2.85 10.41 -7.54
CA SER A 293 -3.74 9.32 -7.10
C SER A 293 -3.44 8.89 -5.67
N ASP A 294 -2.18 8.96 -5.24
CA ASP A 294 -1.69 8.59 -3.92
C ASP A 294 -0.69 9.65 -3.40
N PRO A 295 -1.19 10.77 -2.85
CA PRO A 295 -0.35 11.90 -2.43
C PRO A 295 0.62 11.59 -1.28
N GLU A 296 0.35 10.52 -0.52
CA GLU A 296 1.11 10.13 0.68
C GLU A 296 2.13 9.02 0.41
N ASN A 297 2.31 8.62 -0.84
CA ASN A 297 3.24 7.54 -1.21
C ASN A 297 4.70 7.94 -0.94
N VAL A 298 5.21 7.50 0.20
CA VAL A 298 6.55 7.85 0.71
C VAL A 298 7.65 7.50 -0.29
N ASN A 299 7.59 6.35 -0.94
CA ASN A 299 8.61 5.93 -1.90
C ASN A 299 8.65 6.83 -3.13
N VAL A 300 7.48 7.18 -3.66
CA VAL A 300 7.37 8.06 -4.83
C VAL A 300 7.76 9.49 -4.51
N LEU A 301 7.44 9.98 -3.30
CA LEU A 301 7.91 11.29 -2.82
C LEU A 301 9.44 11.33 -2.74
N LYS A 302 10.09 10.29 -2.20
CA LYS A 302 11.56 10.15 -2.14
C LYS A 302 12.17 10.18 -3.54
N ASP A 303 11.64 9.38 -4.46
CA ASP A 303 12.14 9.28 -5.84
C ASP A 303 11.97 10.61 -6.59
N ARG A 304 10.84 11.32 -6.40
CA ARG A 304 10.62 12.63 -7.01
C ARG A 304 11.53 13.70 -6.41
N ALA A 305 11.71 13.68 -5.10
CA ALA A 305 12.65 14.58 -4.42
C ALA A 305 14.09 14.39 -4.95
N GLU A 306 14.52 13.14 -5.14
CA GLU A 306 15.84 12.86 -5.74
C GLU A 306 15.94 13.38 -7.17
N ALA A 307 14.88 13.23 -7.97
CA ALA A 307 14.83 13.79 -9.32
C ALA A 307 14.86 15.32 -9.31
N TYR A 308 14.18 15.98 -8.36
CA TYR A 308 14.27 17.43 -8.18
C TYR A 308 15.68 17.87 -7.79
N VAL A 309 16.39 17.13 -6.93
CA VAL A 309 17.81 17.41 -6.60
C VAL A 309 18.68 17.34 -7.84
N GLN A 310 18.46 16.36 -8.72
CA GLN A 310 19.22 16.22 -9.98
C GLN A 310 18.96 17.39 -10.93
N GLU A 311 17.76 18.00 -10.90
CA GLU A 311 17.39 19.18 -11.69
C GLU A 311 17.72 20.51 -11.01
N GLU A 312 18.44 20.47 -9.89
CA GLU A 312 18.78 21.66 -9.09
C GLU A 312 17.53 22.42 -8.54
N GLN A 313 16.36 21.74 -8.47
CA GLN A 313 15.11 22.25 -7.92
C GLN A 313 15.03 21.86 -6.44
N TYR A 314 15.88 22.50 -5.63
CA TYR A 314 16.10 22.08 -4.23
C TYR A 314 14.92 22.38 -3.31
N GLU A 315 14.14 23.44 -3.60
CA GLU A 315 12.98 23.84 -2.80
C GLU A 315 11.86 22.80 -2.92
N GLU A 316 11.59 22.34 -4.14
CA GLU A 316 10.62 21.29 -4.43
C GLU A 316 11.08 19.94 -3.83
N ALA A 317 12.37 19.64 -3.92
CA ALA A 317 12.92 18.44 -3.29
C ALA A 317 12.73 18.44 -1.76
N ILE A 318 12.98 19.58 -1.10
CA ILE A 318 12.78 19.74 0.34
C ILE A 318 11.32 19.52 0.70
N GLN A 319 10.39 20.11 -0.05
CA GLN A 319 8.96 19.93 0.18
C GLN A 319 8.51 18.47 0.11
N ASP A 320 8.99 17.73 -0.89
CA ASP A 320 8.69 16.30 -1.04
C ASP A 320 9.28 15.46 0.09
N TYR A 321 10.54 15.73 0.49
CA TYR A 321 11.15 15.05 1.64
C TYR A 321 10.46 15.37 2.96
N GLU A 322 10.02 16.60 3.18
CA GLU A 322 9.25 17.00 4.37
C GLU A 322 7.91 16.30 4.42
N THR A 323 7.22 16.21 3.27
CA THR A 323 5.97 15.46 3.17
C THR A 323 6.20 13.98 3.46
N ALA A 324 7.22 13.37 2.88
CA ALA A 324 7.59 11.99 3.14
C ALA A 324 7.92 11.73 4.62
N ALA A 325 8.61 12.67 5.28
CA ALA A 325 8.97 12.58 6.70
C ALA A 325 7.73 12.60 7.63
N GLN A 326 6.65 13.29 7.25
CA GLN A 326 5.39 13.30 8.02
C GLN A 326 4.74 11.90 8.07
N HIS A 327 4.91 11.11 7.01
CA HIS A 327 4.36 9.76 6.90
C HIS A 327 5.34 8.65 7.29
N SER A 328 6.64 8.97 7.46
CA SER A 328 7.68 8.03 7.86
C SER A 328 8.77 8.70 8.70
N GLU A 329 8.47 8.95 9.98
CA GLU A 329 9.32 9.72 10.90
C GLU A 329 10.72 9.11 11.15
N ASN A 330 10.89 7.80 10.99
CA ASN A 330 12.12 7.08 11.31
C ASN A 330 12.95 6.64 10.08
N ASP A 331 12.54 7.04 8.87
CA ASP A 331 13.28 6.71 7.67
C ASP A 331 14.57 7.55 7.58
N HIS A 332 15.71 6.86 7.66
CA HIS A 332 17.04 7.48 7.62
C HIS A 332 17.35 8.09 6.26
N GLU A 333 16.91 7.46 5.18
CA GLU A 333 17.14 7.94 3.80
C GLU A 333 16.42 9.28 3.55
N ILE A 334 15.21 9.44 4.10
CA ILE A 334 14.46 10.71 4.01
C ILE A 334 15.22 11.82 4.73
N LYS A 335 15.71 11.56 5.96
CA LYS A 335 16.46 12.55 6.74
C LYS A 335 17.75 12.95 6.04
N GLU A 336 18.52 12.00 5.55
CA GLU A 336 19.74 12.28 4.78
C GLU A 336 19.45 13.04 3.49
N GLY A 337 18.40 12.66 2.76
CA GLY A 337 17.96 13.35 1.54
C GLY A 337 17.57 14.80 1.82
N LEU A 338 16.78 15.03 2.87
CA LEU A 338 16.35 16.36 3.29
C LEU A 338 17.56 17.25 3.67
N GLU A 339 18.45 16.73 4.52
CA GLU A 339 19.68 17.47 4.91
C GLU A 339 20.55 17.77 3.69
N ARG A 340 20.67 16.83 2.76
CA ARG A 340 21.41 17.03 1.52
C ARG A 340 20.78 18.11 0.64
N ALA A 341 19.47 18.08 0.44
CA ALA A 341 18.74 19.07 -0.34
C ALA A 341 18.86 20.47 0.27
N GLN A 342 18.70 20.60 1.60
CA GLN A 342 18.86 21.86 2.33
C GLN A 342 20.28 22.42 2.21
N ARG A 343 21.28 21.56 2.30
CA ARG A 343 22.70 21.95 2.12
C ARG A 343 22.96 22.42 0.70
N LEU A 344 22.43 21.73 -0.32
CA LEU A 344 22.57 22.12 -1.73
C LEU A 344 21.85 23.42 -2.02
N LEU A 345 20.64 23.63 -1.46
CA LEU A 345 19.93 24.92 -1.54
C LEU A 345 20.78 26.05 -0.96
N LYS A 346 21.30 25.86 0.26
CA LYS A 346 22.18 26.85 0.90
C LYS A 346 23.42 27.13 0.08
N GLN A 347 23.98 26.10 -0.59
CA GLN A 347 25.13 26.26 -1.47
C GLN A 347 24.76 26.97 -2.79
N SER A 348 23.59 26.70 -3.37
CA SER A 348 23.14 27.36 -4.61
C SER A 348 22.81 28.85 -4.40
N LEU A 349 22.34 29.19 -3.20
CA LEU A 349 22.07 30.56 -2.79
C LEU A 349 23.35 31.35 -2.47
N LYS A 350 24.52 30.67 -2.29
CA LYS A 350 25.79 31.35 -2.12
C LYS A 350 26.17 32.05 -3.43
N ARG A 351 26.49 33.33 -3.31
CA ARG A 351 26.91 34.15 -4.45
C ARG A 351 28.22 33.61 -5.03
N ASP A 352 28.19 33.18 -6.30
CA ASP A 352 29.44 32.84 -7.01
C ASP A 352 30.06 34.11 -7.60
N TYR A 353 30.97 34.73 -6.87
CA TYR A 353 31.62 35.97 -7.26
C TYR A 353 32.43 35.84 -8.54
N TYR A 354 32.97 34.67 -8.87
CA TYR A 354 33.66 34.41 -10.14
C TYR A 354 32.69 34.45 -11.31
N LYS A 355 31.50 33.85 -11.15
CA LYS A 355 30.43 33.85 -12.17
C LYS A 355 29.81 35.22 -12.35
N ILE A 356 29.66 35.99 -11.27
CA ILE A 356 29.13 37.39 -11.32
C ILE A 356 30.07 38.26 -12.16
N LEU A 357 31.38 38.12 -12.01
CA LEU A 357 32.33 38.89 -12.85
C LEU A 357 32.64 38.23 -14.20
N GLY A 358 32.20 36.98 -14.43
CA GLY A 358 32.49 36.24 -15.66
C GLY A 358 33.97 35.89 -15.82
N VAL A 359 34.65 35.56 -14.71
CA VAL A 359 36.08 35.21 -14.69
C VAL A 359 36.28 33.76 -14.21
N LYS A 360 37.39 33.14 -14.60
CA LYS A 360 37.75 31.80 -14.11
C LYS A 360 38.20 31.88 -12.65
N ARG A 361 38.01 30.78 -11.89
CA ARG A 361 38.51 30.68 -10.49
C ARG A 361 40.03 30.87 -10.37
N THR A 362 40.79 30.63 -11.43
CA THR A 362 42.22 30.86 -11.50
C THR A 362 42.63 32.28 -11.89
N ALA A 363 41.64 33.18 -12.11
CA ALA A 363 41.86 34.56 -12.57
C ALA A 363 42.74 35.35 -11.59
N GLN A 364 43.69 36.10 -12.16
CA GLN A 364 44.55 36.98 -11.39
C GLN A 364 43.85 38.33 -11.09
N LYS A 365 44.37 39.05 -10.08
CA LYS A 365 43.81 40.35 -9.62
C LYS A 365 43.63 41.35 -10.79
N LYS A 366 44.53 41.38 -11.76
CA LYS A 366 44.45 42.27 -12.94
C LYS A 366 43.25 41.90 -13.83
N GLU A 367 42.97 40.60 -14.00
CA GLU A 367 41.84 40.09 -14.79
C GLU A 367 40.51 40.39 -14.11
N ILE A 368 40.46 40.19 -12.78
CA ILE A 368 39.28 40.52 -11.95
C ILE A 368 38.94 42.00 -12.06
N ILE A 369 39.91 42.90 -11.92
CA ILE A 369 39.69 44.35 -12.04
C ILE A 369 39.22 44.75 -13.46
N LYS A 370 39.79 44.10 -14.50
CA LYS A 370 39.35 44.34 -15.88
C LYS A 370 37.92 43.90 -16.11
N ALA A 371 37.53 42.74 -15.61
CA ALA A 371 36.17 42.21 -15.69
C ALA A 371 35.19 43.10 -14.91
N TYR A 372 35.56 43.51 -13.70
CA TYR A 372 34.77 44.48 -12.92
C TYR A 372 34.48 45.76 -13.70
N ARG A 373 35.53 46.40 -14.26
CA ARG A 373 35.35 47.65 -15.03
C ARG A 373 34.38 47.48 -16.21
N LYS A 374 34.48 46.33 -16.89
CA LYS A 374 33.58 46.02 -18.02
C LYS A 374 32.15 45.86 -17.56
N GLN A 375 31.90 45.08 -16.51
CA GLN A 375 30.57 44.83 -15.97
C GLN A 375 29.97 46.08 -15.31
N ALA A 376 30.75 46.79 -14.52
CA ALA A 376 30.34 48.06 -13.90
C ALA A 376 29.89 49.13 -14.90
N LYS A 377 30.62 49.22 -16.03
CA LYS A 377 30.20 50.14 -17.13
C LYS A 377 28.88 49.69 -17.77
N GLN A 378 28.69 48.39 -17.93
CA GLN A 378 27.48 47.86 -18.57
C GLN A 378 26.24 48.00 -17.68
N TRP A 379 26.38 47.76 -16.39
CA TRP A 379 25.31 47.75 -15.43
C TRP A 379 25.23 49.00 -14.55
N HIS A 380 25.83 50.09 -15.00
CA HIS A 380 25.69 51.35 -14.28
C HIS A 380 24.25 51.83 -14.31
N PRO A 381 23.64 52.21 -13.16
CA PRO A 381 22.22 52.59 -13.10
C PRO A 381 21.85 53.77 -14.00
N ASP A 382 22.80 54.65 -14.24
CA ASP A 382 22.58 55.83 -15.13
C ASP A 382 22.39 55.45 -16.62
N ASN A 383 22.71 54.22 -17.00
CA ASN A 383 22.46 53.76 -18.37
C ASN A 383 21.02 53.31 -18.61
N PHE A 384 20.18 53.25 -17.58
CA PHE A 384 18.82 52.76 -17.64
C PHE A 384 17.81 53.87 -17.26
N GLN A 385 16.83 54.12 -18.12
CA GLN A 385 15.82 55.17 -17.92
C GLN A 385 14.54 54.60 -17.27
N ASP A 386 14.23 53.35 -17.49
CA ASP A 386 13.07 52.66 -16.89
C ASP A 386 13.32 52.41 -15.41
N PRO A 387 12.40 52.77 -14.49
CA PRO A 387 12.54 52.53 -13.05
C PRO A 387 12.75 51.06 -12.65
N GLU A 388 12.10 50.12 -13.32
CA GLU A 388 12.25 48.69 -13.03
C GLU A 388 13.59 48.16 -13.54
N GLU A 389 14.01 48.58 -14.73
CA GLU A 389 15.33 48.21 -15.27
C GLU A 389 16.46 48.85 -14.46
N LYS A 390 16.28 50.10 -14.03
CA LYS A 390 17.23 50.79 -13.15
C LYS A 390 17.39 50.04 -11.81
N LYS A 391 16.32 49.62 -11.18
CA LYS A 391 16.33 48.86 -9.93
C LYS A 391 17.05 47.50 -10.12
N LYS A 392 16.84 46.81 -11.24
CA LYS A 392 17.56 45.58 -11.59
C LYS A 392 19.06 45.84 -11.82
N ALA A 393 19.40 46.96 -12.49
CA ALA A 393 20.78 47.38 -12.72
C ALA A 393 21.49 47.71 -11.40
N GLU A 394 20.81 48.43 -10.47
CA GLU A 394 21.33 48.74 -9.15
C GLU A 394 21.70 47.47 -8.37
N LYS A 395 20.78 46.48 -8.36
CA LYS A 395 21.03 45.19 -7.70
C LYS A 395 22.24 44.45 -8.29
N LYS A 396 22.31 44.37 -9.62
CA LYS A 396 23.46 43.77 -10.31
C LYS A 396 24.77 44.51 -10.07
N PHE A 397 24.71 45.84 -10.04
CA PHE A 397 25.87 46.70 -9.80
C PHE A 397 26.45 46.44 -8.38
N ILE A 398 25.56 46.30 -7.39
CA ILE A 398 25.95 45.95 -6.01
C ILE A 398 26.64 44.58 -6.00
N ASP A 399 26.06 43.57 -6.66
CA ASP A 399 26.64 42.24 -6.73
C ASP A 399 28.02 42.24 -7.42
N ILE A 400 28.20 43.02 -8.51
CA ILE A 400 29.47 43.20 -9.21
C ILE A 400 30.50 43.88 -8.33
N ALA A 401 30.13 44.88 -7.53
CA ALA A 401 31.00 45.60 -6.62
C ALA A 401 31.49 44.68 -5.47
N GLN A 402 30.58 43.92 -4.89
CA GLN A 402 30.90 42.92 -3.84
C GLN A 402 31.80 41.82 -4.36
N ALA A 403 31.55 41.30 -5.56
CA ALA A 403 32.38 40.30 -6.21
C ALA A 403 33.82 40.77 -6.42
N LYS A 404 33.98 42.06 -6.84
CA LYS A 404 35.34 42.66 -6.95
C LYS A 404 36.00 42.75 -5.59
N GLU A 405 35.32 43.19 -4.58
CA GLU A 405 35.83 43.35 -3.21
C GLU A 405 36.37 42.02 -2.67
N VAL A 406 35.51 40.99 -2.69
CA VAL A 406 35.89 39.66 -2.21
C VAL A 406 37.03 39.03 -2.99
N LEU A 407 37.01 39.10 -4.33
CA LEU A 407 38.02 38.43 -5.18
C LEU A 407 39.32 39.19 -5.32
N THR A 408 39.38 40.50 -5.01
CA THR A 408 40.64 41.27 -5.05
C THR A 408 41.37 41.32 -3.71
N ASP A 409 40.72 40.98 -2.60
CA ASP A 409 41.30 40.81 -1.29
C ASP A 409 41.76 39.35 -1.09
N PRO A 410 43.04 39.09 -0.81
CA PRO A 410 43.57 37.74 -0.73
C PRO A 410 42.93 36.92 0.43
N ASP A 411 42.63 37.55 1.55
CA ASP A 411 42.08 36.87 2.74
C ASP A 411 40.61 36.55 2.52
N MET A 412 39.84 37.47 1.97
CA MET A 412 38.43 37.24 1.63
C MET A 412 38.29 36.19 0.52
N ARG A 413 39.15 36.25 -0.48
CA ARG A 413 39.16 35.25 -1.56
C ARG A 413 39.47 33.85 -1.05
N THR A 414 40.47 33.73 -0.16
CA THR A 414 40.78 32.42 0.44
C THR A 414 39.63 31.85 1.24
N LYS A 415 38.95 32.69 2.03
CA LYS A 415 37.72 32.27 2.77
C LYS A 415 36.61 31.85 1.85
N PHE A 416 36.35 32.62 0.79
CA PHE A 416 35.35 32.27 -0.22
C PHE A 416 35.69 30.98 -0.94
N ASP A 417 36.94 30.76 -1.33
CA ASP A 417 37.42 29.53 -1.96
C ASP A 417 37.34 28.30 -1.02
N GLN A 418 37.36 28.52 0.30
CA GLN A 418 37.14 27.49 1.35
C GLN A 418 35.66 27.26 1.64
N GLY A 419 34.74 27.98 0.95
CA GLY A 419 33.30 27.80 1.10
C GLY A 419 32.63 28.72 2.11
N GLU A 420 33.35 29.68 2.72
CA GLU A 420 32.78 30.72 3.59
C GLU A 420 32.53 31.98 2.76
N ASP A 421 31.27 32.47 2.71
CA ASP A 421 30.98 33.75 2.08
C ASP A 421 31.30 34.90 3.03
N PRO A 422 32.33 35.73 2.76
CA PRO A 422 32.72 36.82 3.67
C PRO A 422 31.69 37.93 3.78
N MET A 423 30.72 38.00 2.82
CA MET A 423 29.65 39.01 2.80
C MET A 423 28.31 38.47 3.32
N ASP A 424 28.23 37.21 3.75
CA ASP A 424 27.03 36.63 4.33
C ASP A 424 26.81 37.16 5.77
N PRO A 425 25.67 37.80 6.06
CA PRO A 425 25.37 38.31 7.40
C PRO A 425 25.34 37.20 8.48
N GLU A 426 24.96 35.96 8.14
CA GLU A 426 24.93 34.84 9.08
C GLU A 426 26.34 34.34 9.44
N SER A 427 27.29 34.42 8.53
CA SER A 427 28.69 34.05 8.80
C SER A 427 29.38 35.04 9.75
N GLN A 428 28.84 36.24 9.90
CA GLN A 428 29.34 37.27 10.82
C GLN A 428 28.80 37.15 12.26
N GLN A 429 27.62 36.53 12.47
CA GLN A 429 27.05 36.35 13.82
C GLN A 429 27.72 35.24 14.64
N GLY A 430 28.38 34.26 14.01
CA GLY A 430 29.11 33.18 14.69
C GLY A 430 30.42 33.60 15.39
N ARG A 431 30.89 34.84 15.25
CA ARG A 431 32.20 35.31 15.74
C ARG A 431 32.17 36.31 16.85
N GLN A 432 31.07 36.46 17.61
CA GLN A 432 31.03 37.29 18.81
C GLN A 432 31.56 36.59 20.08
N HIS A 433 32.70 35.92 20.00
CA HIS A 433 33.56 35.65 21.16
C HIS A 433 35.01 35.57 20.70
N HIS A 434 35.67 36.70 20.47
CA HIS A 434 36.99 37.11 20.93
C HIS A 434 37.42 38.44 20.31
N GLN A 435 37.46 39.43 21.16
CA GLN A 435 38.31 40.62 21.19
C GLN A 435 38.32 41.62 20.03
N HIS A 436 37.80 42.80 20.41
CA HIS A 436 38.28 44.15 20.06
C HIS A 436 38.98 44.35 18.71
N PHE A 437 38.22 44.83 17.76
CA PHE A 437 38.65 45.98 16.98
C PHE A 437 37.42 46.85 16.65
N HIS A 438 37.27 47.97 17.36
CA HIS A 438 36.38 49.03 16.96
C HIS A 438 36.92 49.67 15.69
N GLN A 439 36.23 49.49 14.55
CA GLN A 439 36.04 50.58 13.58
C GLN A 439 34.91 50.20 12.66
N GLY A 440 33.85 51.04 12.67
CA GLY A 440 32.55 50.82 12.11
C GLY A 440 32.54 50.46 10.65
N TYR A 441 31.95 49.31 10.33
CA TYR A 441 31.35 49.08 9.02
C TYR A 441 29.91 49.56 9.07
N GLN A 442 29.69 50.84 8.73
CA GLN A 442 28.41 51.31 8.23
C GLN A 442 28.19 50.66 6.85
N GLY A 443 27.01 50.11 6.64
CA GLY A 443 26.66 49.37 5.43
C GLY A 443 27.11 50.12 4.15
N PHE A 444 27.77 49.35 3.27
CA PHE A 444 28.24 49.87 1.97
C PHE A 444 27.05 50.36 1.15
N ASN A 445 26.90 51.67 1.10
CA ASN A 445 25.94 52.37 0.22
C ASN A 445 26.73 53.00 -0.91
N PRO A 446 26.79 52.41 -2.11
CA PRO A 446 27.59 52.94 -3.24
C PRO A 446 27.06 54.27 -3.77
N PHE A 447 25.89 54.71 -3.31
CA PHE A 447 25.23 55.96 -3.72
C PHE A 447 24.99 56.95 -2.57
N GLY A 448 25.42 56.64 -1.34
CA GLY A 448 25.33 57.52 -0.19
C GLY A 448 26.49 58.51 -0.17
N SER A 449 26.19 59.80 0.17
CA SER A 449 27.10 60.91 0.28
C SER A 449 28.18 60.71 1.36
N GLY A 450 29.17 59.85 1.05
CA GLY A 450 30.41 59.63 1.83
C GLY A 450 31.64 59.94 0.99
N PRO A 451 32.88 60.09 1.56
CA PRO A 451 34.01 60.72 0.90
C PRO A 451 34.72 59.87 -0.19
N PHE A 452 34.03 58.95 -0.83
CA PHE A 452 34.56 58.20 -1.98
C PHE A 452 34.08 58.82 -3.29
N ASN A 453 34.77 59.90 -3.74
CA ASN A 453 34.66 60.44 -5.08
C ASN A 453 35.37 59.50 -6.06
N PHE A 454 34.65 58.70 -6.81
CA PHE A 454 35.14 57.96 -7.93
C PHE A 454 35.41 58.93 -9.12
N LYS A 455 36.59 59.51 -9.19
CA LYS A 455 37.04 60.18 -10.40
C LYS A 455 37.51 59.10 -11.40
N PHE A 456 36.72 58.87 -12.41
CA PHE A 456 37.17 58.16 -13.61
C PHE A 456 38.00 59.10 -14.45
N ASN A 457 39.34 58.98 -14.43
CA ASN A 457 40.17 59.55 -15.43
C ASN A 457 40.16 58.63 -16.66
N TYR A 458 39.56 59.13 -17.74
CA TYR A 458 39.70 58.57 -19.06
C TYR A 458 41.00 59.07 -19.62
N ASN A 459 41.95 58.19 -19.82
CA ASN A 459 43.00 58.26 -20.85
C ASN A 459 43.00 56.93 -21.58
#